data_20f7eeeff2c04f89330eb9039666d431
#
_entry.id   20f7eeeff2c04f89330eb9039666d431
#
_cell.length_a   1.000
_cell.length_b   1.000
_cell.length_c   1.000
_cell.angle_alpha   90.00
_cell.angle_beta   90.00
_cell.angle_gamma   90.00
#
_symmetry.space_group_name_H-M   'P 1'
#
loop_
_entity.id
_entity.type
_entity.pdbx_description
1 polymer ?
#
loop_
_entity_poly.entity_id
_entity_poly.type
_entity_poly.pdbx_seq_one_letter_code
_entity_poly.pdbx_strand_id
1 'polypeptide(L)'
;WYFLPMIITITLFPMIITAKELGEDEYKLRMAQLFSVTIWIAILMSLIILIFSENIISILFGEEFGMASEVLKIQAFAGIFVAMGYVNGKWMVAENYTKLSLLRHIYGLIINFVLNLILIPLYGINGAAISTLVAVLFSSNLLLLFFKSTKEIFIMQNKSIFNFGPINIFHLINNVLKNKF
;
A
#
# COMPACT_ATOMS: atom_id res chain seq x y z
N TRP A 1 0.88 -3.34 -11.70
CA TRP A 1 0.08 -2.26 -11.11
C TRP A 1 0.60 -1.78 -9.74
N TYR A 2 1.33 -2.61 -8.97
CA TYR A 2 2.05 -2.20 -7.75
C TYR A 2 3.13 -1.13 -8.02
N PHE A 3 3.57 -1.02 -9.24
CA PHE A 3 4.57 -0.06 -9.67
C PHE A 3 4.10 1.40 -9.53
N LEU A 4 2.82 1.69 -9.79
CA LEU A 4 2.28 3.05 -9.68
C LEU A 4 2.37 3.62 -8.25
N PRO A 5 1.85 2.96 -7.19
CA PRO A 5 2.03 3.42 -5.82
C PRO A 5 3.50 3.56 -5.41
N MET A 6 4.36 2.67 -5.89
CA MET A 6 5.80 2.71 -5.63
C MET A 6 6.44 3.97 -6.23
N ILE A 7 6.21 4.25 -7.51
CA ILE A 7 6.77 5.44 -8.19
C ILE A 7 6.29 6.72 -7.51
N ILE A 8 5.00 6.84 -7.23
CA ILE A 8 4.43 8.01 -6.56
C ILE A 8 5.12 8.24 -5.22
N THR A 9 5.27 7.17 -4.42
CA THR A 9 5.95 7.26 -3.14
C THR A 9 7.40 7.73 -3.29
N ILE A 10 8.16 7.15 -4.23
CA ILE A 10 9.57 7.51 -4.45
C ILE A 10 9.70 8.95 -4.94
N THR A 11 8.83 9.38 -5.84
CA THR A 11 8.89 10.71 -6.47
C THR A 11 8.49 11.83 -5.50
N LEU A 12 7.47 11.61 -4.68
CA LEU A 12 6.97 12.65 -3.77
C LEU A 12 7.69 12.67 -2.41
N PHE A 13 8.35 11.59 -2.03
CA PHE A 13 8.99 11.49 -0.71
C PHE A 13 10.08 12.55 -0.45
N PRO A 14 10.95 12.93 -1.39
CA PRO A 14 11.93 14.01 -1.16
C PRO A 14 11.29 15.33 -0.73
N MET A 15 10.11 15.68 -1.30
CA MET A 15 9.37 16.90 -0.94
C MET A 15 8.84 16.84 0.51
N ILE A 16 8.60 15.65 1.03
CA ILE A 16 8.13 15.45 2.40
C ILE A 16 9.29 15.63 3.37
N ILE A 17 10.49 15.17 3.00
CA ILE A 17 11.69 15.35 3.82
C ILE A 17 12.03 16.84 3.94
N THR A 18 11.95 17.63 2.86
CA THR A 18 12.15 19.09 2.93
C THR A 18 11.07 19.78 3.78
N ALA A 19 9.85 19.26 3.81
CA ALA A 19 8.80 19.80 4.68
C ALA A 19 9.11 19.61 6.18
N LYS A 20 9.95 18.64 6.54
CA LYS A 20 10.41 18.45 7.93
C LYS A 20 11.22 19.66 8.45
N GLU A 21 11.93 20.35 7.54
CA GLU A 21 12.67 21.57 7.85
C GLU A 21 11.74 22.77 8.11
N LEU A 22 10.51 22.73 7.56
CA LEU A 22 9.50 23.78 7.75
C LEU A 22 8.70 23.61 9.07
N GLY A 23 8.78 22.45 9.70
CA GLY A 23 8.14 22.14 10.96
C GLY A 23 7.38 20.81 10.95
N GLU A 24 7.12 20.32 12.17
CA GLU A 24 6.50 19.01 12.40
C GLU A 24 5.06 18.91 11.84
N ASP A 25 4.29 19.99 11.92
CA ASP A 25 2.91 20.00 11.43
C ASP A 25 2.85 19.93 9.89
N GLU A 26 3.73 20.66 9.20
CA GLU A 26 3.83 20.61 7.74
C GLU A 26 4.30 19.23 7.27
N TYR A 27 5.28 18.64 7.95
CA TYR A 27 5.74 17.28 7.69
C TYR A 27 4.62 16.25 7.82
N LYS A 28 3.84 16.28 8.92
CA LYS A 28 2.70 15.38 9.14
C LYS A 28 1.61 15.56 8.09
N LEU A 29 1.32 16.81 7.74
CA LEU A 29 0.35 17.12 6.69
C LEU A 29 0.77 16.51 5.35
N ARG A 30 2.02 16.72 4.92
CA ARG A 30 2.54 16.17 3.66
C ARG A 30 2.59 14.65 3.66
N MET A 31 2.93 14.06 4.79
CA MET A 31 2.92 12.60 4.94
C MET A 31 1.50 12.03 4.81
N ALA A 32 0.51 12.65 5.47
CA ALA A 32 -0.90 12.27 5.34
C ALA A 32 -1.40 12.41 3.90
N GLN A 33 -0.99 13.46 3.20
CA GLN A 33 -1.29 13.66 1.79
C GLN A 33 -0.68 12.57 0.91
N LEU A 34 0.58 12.15 1.15
CA LEU A 34 1.20 11.05 0.43
C LEU A 34 0.44 9.75 0.63
N PHE A 35 0.05 9.43 1.87
CA PHE A 35 -0.81 8.27 2.14
C PHE A 35 -2.11 8.35 1.35
N SER A 36 -2.79 9.47 1.39
CA SER A 36 -4.06 9.64 0.70
C SER A 36 -3.93 9.41 -0.81
N VAL A 37 -3.00 10.09 -1.47
CA VAL A 37 -2.76 9.95 -2.91
C VAL A 37 -2.46 8.49 -3.27
N THR A 38 -1.53 7.88 -2.53
CA THR A 38 -1.05 6.52 -2.83
C THR A 38 -2.16 5.48 -2.60
N ILE A 39 -2.93 5.61 -1.52
CA ILE A 39 -4.04 4.70 -1.20
C ILE A 39 -5.18 4.84 -2.21
N TRP A 40 -5.59 6.07 -2.55
CA TRP A 40 -6.70 6.27 -3.48
C TRP A 40 -6.37 5.79 -4.90
N ILE A 41 -5.12 5.96 -5.36
CA ILE A 41 -4.67 5.39 -6.62
C ILE A 41 -4.68 3.86 -6.55
N ALA A 42 -4.23 3.27 -5.44
CA ALA A 42 -4.29 1.83 -5.26
C ALA A 42 -5.74 1.31 -5.24
N ILE A 43 -6.66 2.01 -4.58
CA ILE A 43 -8.10 1.68 -4.58
C ILE A 43 -8.67 1.75 -6.00
N LEU A 44 -8.39 2.83 -6.74
CA LEU A 44 -8.85 2.99 -8.12
C LEU A 44 -8.34 1.85 -9.02
N MET A 45 -7.05 1.54 -8.95
CA MET A 45 -6.45 0.44 -9.71
C MET A 45 -7.04 -0.91 -9.30
N SER A 46 -7.27 -1.12 -8.00
CA SER A 46 -7.90 -2.35 -7.49
C SER A 46 -9.33 -2.51 -8.03
N LEU A 47 -10.11 -1.43 -8.07
CA LEU A 47 -11.46 -1.46 -8.65
C LEU A 47 -11.45 -1.79 -10.14
N ILE A 48 -10.54 -1.20 -10.91
CA ILE A 48 -10.37 -1.51 -12.34
C ILE A 48 -10.03 -3.01 -12.50
N ILE A 49 -9.08 -3.51 -11.72
CA ILE A 49 -8.68 -4.93 -11.80
C ILE A 49 -9.84 -5.84 -11.40
N LEU A 50 -10.61 -5.50 -10.35
CA LEU A 50 -11.77 -6.29 -9.93
C LEU A 50 -12.81 -6.41 -11.04
N ILE A 51 -13.12 -5.30 -11.73
CA ILE A 51 -14.13 -5.27 -12.80
C ILE A 51 -13.64 -6.03 -14.03
N PHE A 52 -12.37 -5.86 -14.41
CA PHE A 52 -11.82 -6.38 -15.65
C PHE A 52 -10.95 -7.63 -15.51
N SER A 53 -10.87 -8.24 -14.33
CA SER A 53 -9.96 -9.36 -14.05
C SER A 53 -10.10 -10.53 -15.04
N GLU A 54 -11.32 -10.90 -15.39
CA GLU A 54 -11.59 -11.99 -16.33
C GLU A 54 -11.13 -11.62 -17.76
N ASN A 55 -11.46 -10.41 -18.22
CA ASN A 55 -11.01 -9.91 -19.52
C ASN A 55 -9.48 -9.80 -19.59
N ILE A 56 -8.84 -9.31 -18.50
CA ILE A 56 -7.38 -9.20 -18.43
C ILE A 56 -6.73 -10.58 -18.57
N ILE A 57 -7.23 -11.57 -17.83
CA ILE A 57 -6.67 -12.93 -17.88
C ILE A 57 -6.93 -13.57 -19.25
N SER A 58 -8.15 -13.49 -19.75
CA SER A 58 -8.50 -14.07 -21.06
C SER A 58 -7.65 -13.48 -22.20
N ILE A 59 -7.46 -12.16 -22.23
CA ILE A 59 -6.69 -11.48 -23.30
C ILE A 59 -5.18 -11.79 -23.18
N LEU A 60 -4.62 -11.81 -21.95
CA LEU A 60 -3.17 -11.97 -21.76
C LEU A 60 -2.71 -13.42 -21.76
N PHE A 61 -3.53 -14.34 -21.26
CA PHE A 61 -3.14 -15.72 -21.00
C PHE A 61 -4.02 -16.76 -21.69
N GLY A 62 -5.22 -16.38 -22.14
CA GLY A 62 -6.20 -17.28 -22.73
C GLY A 62 -7.27 -17.77 -21.74
N GLU A 63 -8.37 -18.31 -22.28
CA GLU A 63 -9.53 -18.75 -21.47
C GLU A 63 -9.21 -19.94 -20.55
N GLU A 64 -8.21 -20.75 -20.86
CA GLU A 64 -7.77 -21.87 -20.05
C GLU A 64 -7.24 -21.45 -18.67
N PHE A 65 -6.83 -20.19 -18.52
CA PHE A 65 -6.33 -19.62 -17.27
C PHE A 65 -7.41 -18.93 -16.42
N GLY A 66 -8.71 -19.18 -16.68
CA GLY A 66 -9.83 -18.50 -16.03
C GLY A 66 -9.76 -18.46 -14.49
N MET A 67 -9.24 -19.53 -13.85
CA MET A 67 -9.04 -19.56 -12.40
C MET A 67 -8.05 -18.50 -11.87
N ALA A 68 -7.13 -18.02 -12.71
CA ALA A 68 -6.22 -16.95 -12.34
C ALA A 68 -6.91 -15.60 -12.13
N SER A 69 -8.11 -15.41 -12.67
CA SER A 69 -8.90 -14.19 -12.45
C SER A 69 -9.31 -14.02 -10.99
N GLU A 70 -9.64 -15.12 -10.29
CA GLU A 70 -9.96 -15.07 -8.85
C GLU A 70 -8.73 -14.68 -8.02
N VAL A 71 -7.57 -15.27 -8.34
CA VAL A 71 -6.29 -14.90 -7.72
C VAL A 71 -6.02 -13.41 -7.94
N LEU A 72 -6.23 -12.91 -9.16
CA LEU A 72 -6.02 -11.50 -9.49
C LEU A 72 -6.97 -10.59 -8.70
N LYS A 73 -8.25 -10.99 -8.51
CA LYS A 73 -9.21 -10.27 -7.67
C LYS A 73 -8.72 -10.16 -6.22
N ILE A 74 -8.24 -11.25 -5.64
CA ILE A 74 -7.69 -11.25 -4.26
C ILE A 74 -6.45 -10.36 -4.17
N GLN A 75 -5.54 -10.47 -5.13
CA GLN A 75 -4.32 -9.66 -5.18
C GLN A 75 -4.61 -8.15 -5.40
N ALA A 76 -5.72 -7.81 -6.05
CA ALA A 76 -6.15 -6.43 -6.18
C ALA A 76 -6.39 -5.77 -4.80
N PHE A 77 -7.04 -6.47 -3.87
CA PHE A 77 -7.17 -6.00 -2.48
C PHE A 77 -5.83 -5.91 -1.75
N ALA A 78 -4.96 -6.91 -1.93
CA ALA A 78 -3.63 -6.90 -1.32
C ALA A 78 -2.83 -5.65 -1.70
N GLY A 79 -3.01 -5.16 -2.92
CA GLY A 79 -2.32 -3.97 -3.43
C GLY A 79 -2.59 -2.68 -2.67
N ILE A 80 -3.75 -2.53 -2.05
CA ILE A 80 -4.05 -1.37 -1.20
C ILE A 80 -3.10 -1.36 0.01
N PHE A 81 -2.89 -2.51 0.64
CA PHE A 81 -1.98 -2.64 1.78
C PHE A 81 -0.51 -2.60 1.37
N VAL A 82 -0.18 -3.08 0.18
CA VAL A 82 1.16 -2.92 -0.41
C VAL A 82 1.47 -1.44 -0.61
N ALA A 83 0.52 -0.65 -1.12
CA ALA A 83 0.66 0.79 -1.30
C ALA A 83 0.92 1.51 0.04
N MET A 84 0.15 1.18 1.09
CA MET A 84 0.42 1.65 2.46
C MET A 84 1.84 1.26 2.91
N GLY A 85 2.27 0.04 2.60
CA GLY A 85 3.58 -0.49 2.95
C GLY A 85 4.74 0.29 2.33
N TYR A 86 4.60 0.81 1.11
CA TYR A 86 5.61 1.66 0.47
C TYR A 86 5.81 2.98 1.24
N VAL A 87 4.72 3.66 1.59
CA VAL A 87 4.79 4.92 2.36
C VAL A 87 5.35 4.67 3.76
N ASN A 88 4.87 3.62 4.46
CA ASN A 88 5.38 3.23 5.77
C ASN A 88 6.88 2.95 5.75
N GLY A 89 7.37 2.24 4.73
CA GLY A 89 8.79 1.94 4.59
C GLY A 89 9.64 3.21 4.47
N LYS A 90 9.20 4.17 3.68
CA LYS A 90 9.87 5.47 3.54
C LYS A 90 9.85 6.27 4.85
N TRP A 91 8.70 6.34 5.51
CA TRP A 91 8.58 7.00 6.82
C TRP A 91 9.50 6.37 7.87
N MET A 92 9.54 5.03 7.96
CA MET A 92 10.41 4.33 8.91
C MET A 92 11.90 4.64 8.68
N VAL A 93 12.33 4.80 7.43
CA VAL A 93 13.70 5.21 7.11
C VAL A 93 13.95 6.65 7.54
N ALA A 94 13.02 7.56 7.27
CA ALA A 94 13.13 8.98 7.63
C ALA A 94 13.19 9.22 9.15
N GLU A 95 12.49 8.37 9.92
CA GLU A 95 12.44 8.43 11.38
C GLU A 95 13.48 7.51 12.07
N ASN A 96 14.42 6.96 11.29
CA ASN A 96 15.45 6.03 11.79
C ASN A 96 14.92 4.72 12.42
N TYR A 97 13.70 4.30 12.04
CA TYR A 97 13.10 3.02 12.46
C TYR A 97 13.44 1.86 11.50
N THR A 98 14.65 1.83 10.95
CA THR A 98 15.07 0.82 9.96
C THR A 98 14.98 -0.62 10.48
N LYS A 99 15.30 -0.85 11.76
CA LYS A 99 15.15 -2.17 12.40
C LYS A 99 13.68 -2.61 12.43
N LEU A 100 12.77 -1.69 12.70
CA LEU A 100 11.33 -1.97 12.73
C LEU A 100 10.80 -2.24 11.32
N SER A 101 11.33 -1.52 10.32
CA SER A 101 11.02 -1.82 8.91
C SER A 101 11.43 -3.25 8.53
N LEU A 102 12.61 -3.71 8.97
CA LEU A 102 13.04 -5.09 8.75
C LEU A 102 12.14 -6.09 9.48
N LEU A 103 11.85 -5.85 10.76
CA LEU A 103 10.96 -6.71 11.55
C LEU A 103 9.58 -6.85 10.89
N ARG A 104 9.02 -5.77 10.34
CA ARG A 104 7.76 -5.78 9.62
C ARG A 104 7.76 -6.78 8.46
N HIS A 105 8.83 -6.80 7.68
CA HIS A 105 8.97 -7.74 6.56
C HIS A 105 9.15 -9.18 7.04
N ILE A 106 9.90 -9.40 8.13
CA ILE A 106 10.08 -10.74 8.73
C ILE A 106 8.75 -11.28 9.23
N TYR A 107 7.96 -10.49 9.97
CA TYR A 107 6.63 -10.93 10.43
C TYR A 107 5.69 -11.21 9.25
N GLY A 108 5.69 -10.36 8.22
CA GLY A 108 4.92 -10.61 7.00
C GLY A 108 5.30 -11.94 6.32
N LEU A 109 6.61 -12.22 6.21
CA LEU A 109 7.13 -13.47 5.65
C LEU A 109 6.68 -14.69 6.47
N ILE A 110 6.82 -14.63 7.80
CA ILE A 110 6.43 -15.74 8.70
C ILE A 110 4.94 -16.02 8.56
N ILE A 111 4.10 -14.99 8.61
CA ILE A 111 2.65 -15.12 8.48
C ILE A 111 2.29 -15.71 7.10
N ASN A 112 2.88 -15.18 6.03
CA ASN A 112 2.65 -15.70 4.68
C ASN A 112 3.04 -17.18 4.57
N PHE A 113 4.21 -17.53 5.09
CA PHE A 113 4.71 -18.92 5.07
C PHE A 113 3.77 -19.88 5.82
N VAL A 114 3.41 -19.53 7.06
CA VAL A 114 2.53 -20.38 7.90
C VAL A 114 1.15 -20.52 7.27
N LEU A 115 0.57 -19.41 6.76
CA LEU A 115 -0.72 -19.45 6.11
C LEU A 115 -0.70 -20.23 4.80
N ASN A 116 0.39 -20.17 4.02
CA ASN A 116 0.53 -20.98 2.82
C ASN A 116 0.50 -22.48 3.13
N LEU A 117 1.17 -22.93 4.21
CA LEU A 117 1.15 -24.35 4.61
C LEU A 117 -0.26 -24.84 4.95
N ILE A 118 -1.13 -23.94 5.42
CA ILE A 118 -2.51 -24.28 5.82
C ILE A 118 -3.48 -24.10 4.65
N LEU A 119 -3.41 -22.96 3.96
CA LEU A 119 -4.44 -22.54 3.00
C LEU A 119 -4.20 -23.10 1.58
N ILE A 120 -2.96 -23.39 1.18
CA ILE A 120 -2.72 -23.99 -0.13
C ILE A 120 -3.32 -25.41 -0.22
N PRO A 121 -3.15 -26.30 0.75
CA PRO A 121 -3.80 -27.62 0.70
C PRO A 121 -5.33 -27.55 0.67
N LEU A 122 -5.94 -26.50 1.24
CA LEU A 122 -7.40 -26.34 1.33
C LEU A 122 -8.00 -25.64 0.11
N TYR A 123 -7.33 -24.61 -0.42
CA TYR A 123 -7.88 -23.67 -1.42
C TYR A 123 -7.00 -23.54 -2.67
N GLY A 124 -5.94 -24.35 -2.80
CA GLY A 124 -5.03 -24.30 -3.95
C GLY A 124 -4.40 -22.92 -4.13
N ILE A 125 -4.38 -22.42 -5.37
CA ILE A 125 -3.79 -21.12 -5.73
C ILE A 125 -4.49 -19.94 -5.02
N ASN A 126 -5.79 -20.03 -4.76
CA ASN A 126 -6.52 -18.99 -4.02
C ASN A 126 -6.04 -18.93 -2.57
N GLY A 127 -5.65 -20.06 -1.97
CA GLY A 127 -5.03 -20.13 -0.65
C GLY A 127 -3.74 -19.32 -0.58
N ALA A 128 -2.88 -19.41 -1.59
CA ALA A 128 -1.65 -18.60 -1.68
C ALA A 128 -1.96 -17.10 -1.79
N ALA A 129 -2.98 -16.73 -2.57
CA ALA A 129 -3.39 -15.34 -2.72
C ALA A 129 -3.94 -14.76 -1.40
N ILE A 130 -4.77 -15.52 -0.68
CA ILE A 130 -5.31 -15.14 0.64
C ILE A 130 -4.18 -15.00 1.66
N SER A 131 -3.23 -15.94 1.68
CA SER A 131 -2.06 -15.87 2.57
C SER A 131 -1.27 -14.58 2.36
N THR A 132 -1.07 -14.19 1.10
CA THR A 132 -0.38 -12.94 0.75
C THR A 132 -1.19 -11.72 1.21
N LEU A 133 -2.50 -11.69 0.96
CA LEU A 133 -3.37 -10.60 1.40
C LEU A 133 -3.30 -10.41 2.92
N VAL A 134 -3.43 -11.48 3.68
CA VAL A 134 -3.38 -11.43 5.15
C VAL A 134 -2.00 -10.98 5.64
N ALA A 135 -0.93 -11.50 5.05
CA ALA A 135 0.43 -11.14 5.42
C ALA A 135 0.75 -9.66 5.17
N VAL A 136 0.34 -9.11 4.02
CA VAL A 136 0.56 -7.67 3.75
C VAL A 136 -0.38 -6.78 4.55
N LEU A 137 -1.62 -7.16 4.78
CA LEU A 137 -2.53 -6.46 5.69
C LEU A 137 -1.90 -6.36 7.09
N PHE A 138 -1.42 -7.47 7.62
CA PHE A 138 -0.79 -7.50 8.93
C PHE A 138 0.47 -6.64 8.97
N SER A 139 1.42 -6.87 8.06
CA SER A 139 2.72 -6.20 8.07
C SER A 139 2.64 -4.70 7.74
N SER A 140 1.72 -4.28 6.87
CA SER A 140 1.61 -2.88 6.44
C SER A 140 0.61 -2.05 7.23
N ASN A 141 -0.26 -2.68 8.02
CA ASN A 141 -1.27 -1.97 8.80
C ASN A 141 -1.28 -2.42 10.27
N LEU A 142 -1.71 -3.64 10.57
CA LEU A 142 -1.98 -4.07 11.94
C LEU A 142 -0.73 -4.09 12.82
N LEU A 143 0.42 -4.47 12.30
CA LEU A 143 1.67 -4.53 13.06
C LEU A 143 2.06 -3.18 13.66
N LEU A 144 1.70 -2.07 12.99
CA LEU A 144 1.99 -0.72 13.48
C LEU A 144 1.31 -0.39 14.81
N LEU A 145 0.24 -1.10 15.18
CA LEU A 145 -0.45 -0.94 16.47
C LEU A 145 0.36 -1.47 17.65
N PHE A 146 1.21 -2.46 17.42
CA PHE A 146 1.94 -3.15 18.49
C PHE A 146 3.15 -2.36 19.00
N PHE A 147 3.61 -1.35 18.26
CA PHE A 147 4.74 -0.53 18.65
C PHE A 147 4.30 0.90 18.96
N LYS A 148 4.65 1.40 20.12
CA LYS A 148 4.30 2.77 20.56
C LYS A 148 4.81 3.83 19.56
N SER A 149 5.99 3.61 18.99
CA SER A 149 6.63 4.51 18.02
C SER A 149 5.93 4.62 16.68
N THR A 150 5.11 3.61 16.29
CA THR A 150 4.42 3.59 14.99
C THR A 150 2.91 3.81 15.10
N LYS A 151 2.40 3.99 16.31
CA LYS A 151 0.97 4.20 16.54
C LYS A 151 0.45 5.47 15.87
N GLU A 152 1.27 6.51 15.82
CA GLU A 152 0.94 7.77 15.16
C GLU A 152 0.76 7.56 13.65
N ILE A 153 1.70 6.87 13.01
CA ILE A 153 1.63 6.61 11.57
C ILE A 153 0.45 5.68 11.23
N PHE A 154 0.12 4.71 12.10
CA PHE A 154 -1.08 3.90 11.96
C PHE A 154 -2.35 4.75 11.92
N ILE A 155 -2.49 5.69 12.85
CA ILE A 155 -3.64 6.59 12.91
C ILE A 155 -3.67 7.48 11.66
N MET A 156 -2.53 8.03 11.27
CA MET A 156 -2.39 8.90 10.11
C MET A 156 -2.80 8.18 8.82
N GLN A 157 -2.26 6.99 8.54
CA GLN A 157 -2.58 6.25 7.31
C GLN A 157 -4.06 5.89 7.21
N ASN A 158 -4.69 5.47 8.32
CA ASN A 158 -6.11 5.09 8.31
C ASN A 158 -7.03 6.34 8.22
N LYS A 159 -6.69 7.44 8.88
CA LYS A 159 -7.41 8.72 8.72
C LYS A 159 -7.29 9.28 7.31
N SER A 160 -6.16 9.09 6.64
CA SER A 160 -5.92 9.60 5.28
C SER A 160 -6.87 8.99 4.24
N ILE A 161 -7.45 7.83 4.50
CA ILE A 161 -8.50 7.24 3.65
C ILE A 161 -9.76 8.13 3.65
N PHE A 162 -10.10 8.73 4.80
CA PHE A 162 -11.35 9.46 4.99
C PHE A 162 -11.18 11.00 4.89
N ASN A 163 -10.06 11.53 5.38
CA ASN A 163 -9.88 12.98 5.51
C ASN A 163 -9.40 13.68 4.23
N PHE A 164 -8.79 12.93 3.32
CA PHE A 164 -8.27 13.44 2.06
C PHE A 164 -8.88 12.65 0.91
N GLY A 165 -10.15 12.89 0.61
CA GLY A 165 -10.79 12.27 -0.54
C GLY A 165 -10.18 12.71 -1.89
N PRO A 166 -10.59 12.10 -3.01
CA PRO A 166 -10.03 12.35 -4.36
C PRO A 166 -10.02 13.82 -4.78
N ILE A 167 -10.89 14.67 -4.23
CA ILE A 167 -10.96 16.10 -4.53
C ILE A 167 -9.70 16.85 -4.07
N ASN A 168 -9.15 16.48 -2.91
CA ASN A 168 -7.93 17.12 -2.38
C ASN A 168 -6.66 16.66 -3.10
N ILE A 169 -6.69 15.49 -3.74
CA ILE A 169 -5.58 14.95 -4.54
C ILE A 169 -5.31 15.84 -5.74
N PHE A 170 -6.36 16.30 -6.42
CA PHE A 170 -6.24 17.18 -7.59
C PHE A 170 -5.59 18.51 -7.23
N HIS A 171 -5.97 19.12 -6.10
CA HIS A 171 -5.34 20.34 -5.58
C HIS A 171 -3.86 20.14 -5.23
N LEU A 172 -3.50 18.97 -4.69
CA LEU A 172 -2.12 18.61 -4.37
C LEU A 172 -1.24 18.50 -5.61
N ILE A 173 -1.71 17.74 -6.60
CA ILE A 173 -0.99 17.57 -7.88
C ILE A 173 -0.80 18.93 -8.57
N ASN A 174 -1.83 19.79 -8.59
CA ASN A 174 -1.74 21.14 -9.17
C ASN A 174 -0.73 22.02 -8.41
N ASN A 175 -0.69 21.97 -7.08
CA ASN A 175 0.26 22.73 -6.29
C ASN A 175 1.71 22.23 -6.49
N VAL A 176 1.89 20.91 -6.61
CA VAL A 176 3.20 20.31 -6.92
C VAL A 176 3.71 20.73 -8.29
N LEU A 177 2.83 20.76 -9.30
CA LEU A 177 3.19 21.18 -10.65
C LEU A 177 3.49 22.69 -10.73
N LYS A 178 2.74 23.52 -10.01
CA LYS A 178 2.96 24.99 -9.97
C LYS A 178 4.24 25.40 -9.25
N ASN A 179 4.71 24.65 -8.26
CA ASN A 179 5.94 24.96 -7.52
C ASN A 179 7.21 24.40 -8.17
N LYS A 180 7.10 23.68 -9.29
CA LYS A 180 8.25 23.19 -10.09
C LYS A 180 8.62 24.07 -11.27
N PHE A 181 7.85 25.09 -11.57
CA PHE A 181 8.07 26.10 -12.58
C PHE A 181 7.98 27.51 -11.96
#